data_a83cc9f7332324091eaac180d5b5b9f7
#
_entry.id   a83cc9f7332324091eaac180d5b5b9f7
#
_cell.length_a   1.000
_cell.length_b   1.000
_cell.length_c   1.000
_cell.angle_alpha   90.00
_cell.angle_beta   90.00
_cell.angle_gamma   90.00
#
_symmetry.space_group_name_H-M   'P 1'
#
loop_
_entity.id
_entity.type
_entity.pdbx_description
1 polymer ?
#
loop_
_entity_poly.entity_id
_entity_poly.type
_entity_poly.pdbx_seq_one_letter_code
_entity_poly.pdbx_strand_id
1 'polypeptide(L)'
;RINHGVWLYQQGYVKKLILTGGYGKGNQLSDSYTAKLYAEAQGVPSKDILIEEKSTLTQENIMYAKELMEYENIKTVIFVSDPLHMKRAMLIATAAGIEAYSSPTPTSRYVSLKSKLTFLKKEMILYTAYKILTRVSFYHSCYTLSYLY
;
A
#
# COMPACT_ATOMS: atom_id res chain seq x y z
N ARG A 1 -5.57 10.57 0.71
CA ARG A 1 -5.60 9.19 0.17
C ARG A 1 -6.98 8.57 0.34
N ILE A 2 -7.54 8.55 1.55
CA ILE A 2 -8.84 7.92 1.81
C ILE A 2 -9.97 8.53 0.96
N ASN A 3 -10.02 9.85 0.82
CA ASN A 3 -11.03 10.53 -0.01
C ASN A 3 -11.02 10.03 -1.46
N HIS A 4 -9.84 9.77 -2.02
CA HIS A 4 -9.72 9.26 -3.39
C HIS A 4 -10.17 7.80 -3.48
N GLY A 5 -9.86 6.97 -2.47
CA GLY A 5 -10.37 5.60 -2.39
C GLY A 5 -11.90 5.55 -2.27
N VAL A 6 -12.48 6.39 -1.42
CA VAL A 6 -13.94 6.53 -1.29
C VAL A 6 -14.57 7.01 -2.60
N TRP A 7 -13.96 7.97 -3.27
CA TRP A 7 -14.43 8.43 -4.58
C TRP A 7 -14.44 7.30 -5.62
N LEU A 8 -13.36 6.50 -5.70
CA LEU A 8 -13.31 5.35 -6.61
C LEU A 8 -14.43 4.33 -6.33
N TYR A 9 -14.73 4.10 -5.04
CA TYR A 9 -15.83 3.25 -4.63
C TYR A 9 -17.19 3.84 -5.06
N GLN A 10 -17.43 5.11 -4.78
CA GLN A 10 -18.68 5.80 -5.12
C GLN A 10 -18.92 5.89 -6.64
N GLN A 11 -17.84 5.96 -7.45
CA GLN A 11 -17.94 5.91 -8.92
C GLN A 11 -18.10 4.48 -9.46
N GLY A 12 -18.09 3.45 -8.61
CA GLY A 12 -18.26 2.06 -9.01
C GLY A 12 -17.02 1.42 -9.65
N TYR A 13 -15.84 2.07 -9.60
CA TYR A 13 -14.59 1.50 -10.09
C TYR A 13 -14.12 0.32 -9.25
N VAL A 14 -14.43 0.31 -7.95
CA VAL A 14 -14.08 -0.76 -7.02
C VAL A 14 -15.31 -1.15 -6.19
N LYS A 15 -15.36 -2.42 -5.76
CA LYS A 15 -16.47 -2.96 -4.96
C LYS A 15 -16.17 -3.02 -3.48
N LYS A 16 -14.89 -2.98 -3.11
CA LYS A 16 -14.41 -3.05 -1.72
C LYS A 16 -13.23 -2.11 -1.52
N LEU A 17 -13.04 -1.65 -0.30
CA LEU A 17 -11.86 -0.90 0.14
C LEU A 17 -11.02 -1.79 1.06
N ILE A 18 -9.72 -1.88 0.79
CA ILE A 18 -8.73 -2.46 1.70
C ILE A 18 -7.95 -1.29 2.29
N LEU A 19 -8.11 -1.06 3.59
CA LEU A 19 -7.47 0.02 4.32
C LEU A 19 -6.36 -0.56 5.18
N THR A 20 -5.12 -0.15 4.94
CA THR A 20 -3.94 -0.66 5.62
C THR A 20 -3.28 0.42 6.47
N GLY A 21 -2.69 0.02 7.59
CA GLY A 21 -1.93 0.88 8.48
C GLY A 21 -2.23 0.59 9.94
N GLY A 22 -1.18 0.23 10.67
CA GLY A 22 -1.26 -0.07 12.09
C GLY A 22 -1.28 1.19 12.95
N TYR A 23 -0.84 1.03 14.19
CA TYR A 23 -0.87 2.09 15.19
C TYR A 23 0.33 3.03 15.03
N GLY A 24 0.06 4.30 14.81
CA GLY A 24 1.07 5.35 14.90
C GLY A 24 1.55 5.51 16.34
N LYS A 25 2.78 6.03 16.52
CA LYS A 25 3.38 6.22 17.84
C LYS A 25 2.50 7.12 18.72
N GLY A 26 1.95 6.54 19.79
CA GLY A 26 1.06 7.25 20.73
C GLY A 26 -0.41 7.34 20.31
N ASN A 27 -0.80 6.77 19.19
CA ASN A 27 -2.19 6.76 18.75
C ASN A 27 -2.98 5.63 19.44
N GLN A 28 -4.21 5.94 19.85
CA GLN A 28 -5.15 4.95 20.42
C GLN A 28 -5.84 4.10 19.33
N LEU A 29 -5.95 4.63 18.13
CA LEU A 29 -6.56 3.97 16.98
C LEU A 29 -5.51 3.77 15.88
N SER A 30 -5.66 2.69 15.12
CA SER A 30 -4.86 2.46 13.92
C SER A 30 -5.21 3.44 12.80
N ASP A 31 -4.27 3.64 11.87
CA ASP A 31 -4.52 4.46 10.69
C ASP A 31 -5.63 3.86 9.81
N SER A 32 -5.66 2.52 9.68
CA SER A 32 -6.69 1.81 8.93
C SER A 32 -8.07 1.91 9.57
N TYR A 33 -8.17 1.79 10.91
CA TYR A 33 -9.43 1.94 11.62
C TYR A 33 -9.97 3.38 11.53
N THR A 34 -9.10 4.37 11.68
CA THR A 34 -9.47 5.78 11.49
C THR A 34 -9.98 6.03 10.07
N ALA A 35 -9.31 5.44 9.07
CA ALA A 35 -9.74 5.53 7.68
C ALA A 35 -11.09 4.82 7.44
N LYS A 36 -11.36 3.69 8.14
CA LYS A 36 -12.65 2.99 8.10
C LYS A 36 -13.78 3.89 8.60
N LEU A 37 -13.61 4.49 9.79
CA LEU A 37 -14.62 5.40 10.34
C LEU A 37 -14.94 6.55 9.38
N TYR A 38 -13.91 7.09 8.73
CA TYR A 38 -14.10 8.13 7.72
C TYR A 38 -14.88 7.61 6.50
N ALA A 39 -14.52 6.44 5.96
CA ALA A 39 -15.19 5.86 4.80
C ALA A 39 -16.67 5.55 5.09
N GLU A 40 -16.97 5.01 6.26
CA GLU A 40 -18.36 4.77 6.73
C GLU A 40 -19.16 6.07 6.83
N ALA A 41 -18.56 7.14 7.37
CA ALA A 41 -19.19 8.47 7.43
C ALA A 41 -19.42 9.07 6.03
N GLN A 42 -18.72 8.62 4.99
CA GLN A 42 -18.93 8.98 3.59
C GLN A 42 -19.89 8.02 2.86
N GLY A 43 -20.56 7.12 3.57
CA GLY A 43 -21.58 6.23 3.04
C GLY A 43 -21.06 4.90 2.47
N VAL A 44 -19.79 4.53 2.71
CA VAL A 44 -19.29 3.20 2.32
C VAL A 44 -19.77 2.17 3.35
N PRO A 45 -20.54 1.12 2.97
CA PRO A 45 -20.98 0.10 3.90
C PRO A 45 -19.83 -0.63 4.57
N SER A 46 -19.92 -0.91 5.87
CA SER A 46 -18.86 -1.61 6.64
C SER A 46 -18.48 -2.96 6.05
N LYS A 47 -19.42 -3.68 5.45
CA LYS A 47 -19.19 -4.98 4.77
C LYS A 47 -18.26 -4.88 3.55
N ASP A 48 -18.12 -3.70 2.97
CA ASP A 48 -17.30 -3.43 1.79
C ASP A 48 -15.92 -2.85 2.19
N ILE A 49 -15.63 -2.77 3.51
CA ILE A 49 -14.38 -2.25 4.04
C ILE A 49 -13.63 -3.36 4.77
N LEU A 50 -12.43 -3.66 4.29
CA LEU A 50 -11.47 -4.55 4.94
C LEU A 50 -10.37 -3.70 5.58
N ILE A 51 -9.97 -4.03 6.80
CA ILE A 51 -8.91 -3.30 7.51
C ILE A 51 -7.76 -4.22 7.88
N GLU A 52 -6.57 -3.66 7.86
CA GLU A 52 -5.33 -4.26 8.32
C GLU A 52 -4.67 -3.30 9.30
N GLU A 53 -4.41 -3.73 10.54
CA GLU A 53 -3.99 -2.88 11.65
C GLU A 53 -2.60 -3.22 12.23
N LYS A 54 -1.91 -4.22 11.67
CA LYS A 54 -0.66 -4.75 12.21
C LYS A 54 0.57 -4.07 11.62
N SER A 55 0.46 -3.56 10.41
CA SER A 55 1.58 -3.06 9.63
C SER A 55 2.19 -1.78 10.19
N THR A 56 3.50 -1.71 10.15
CA THR A 56 4.31 -0.53 10.50
C THR A 56 5.13 -0.02 9.32
N LEU A 57 5.30 -0.86 8.30
CA LEU A 57 6.08 -0.59 7.10
C LEU A 57 5.25 -0.76 5.83
N THR A 58 5.66 -0.11 4.75
CA THR A 58 4.98 -0.22 3.45
C THR A 58 4.95 -1.67 2.92
N GLN A 59 6.03 -2.44 3.13
CA GLN A 59 6.06 -3.85 2.73
C GLN A 59 4.99 -4.67 3.48
N GLU A 60 4.87 -4.45 4.79
CA GLU A 60 3.88 -5.11 5.62
C GLU A 60 2.45 -4.74 5.20
N ASN A 61 2.19 -3.44 4.92
CA ASN A 61 0.91 -3.00 4.36
C ASN A 61 0.50 -3.80 3.14
N ILE A 62 1.44 -4.00 2.22
CA ILE A 62 1.19 -4.70 0.95
C ILE A 62 1.03 -6.20 1.18
N MET A 63 1.85 -6.81 2.04
CA MET A 63 1.76 -8.25 2.35
C MET A 63 0.46 -8.59 3.06
N TYR A 64 0.08 -7.85 4.09
CA TYR A 64 -1.18 -8.10 4.79
C TYR A 64 -2.41 -7.75 3.93
N ALA A 65 -2.31 -6.73 3.06
CA ALA A 65 -3.35 -6.50 2.06
C ALA A 65 -3.51 -7.69 1.11
N LYS A 66 -2.41 -8.33 0.71
CA LYS A 66 -2.45 -9.55 -0.11
C LYS A 66 -3.16 -10.71 0.60
N GLU A 67 -2.89 -10.92 1.90
CA GLU A 67 -3.60 -11.94 2.70
C GLU A 67 -5.11 -11.70 2.70
N LEU A 68 -5.54 -10.43 2.88
CA LEU A 68 -6.95 -10.06 2.79
C LEU A 68 -7.54 -10.27 1.39
N MET A 69 -6.77 -9.97 0.33
CA MET A 69 -7.17 -10.22 -1.05
C MET A 69 -7.39 -11.72 -1.31
N GLU A 70 -6.48 -12.56 -0.83
CA GLU A 70 -6.57 -14.02 -0.96
C GLU A 70 -7.80 -14.57 -0.23
N TYR A 71 -8.01 -14.13 1.01
CA TYR A 71 -9.16 -14.52 1.82
C TYR A 71 -10.50 -14.14 1.15
N GLU A 72 -10.59 -12.95 0.60
CA GLU A 72 -11.79 -12.40 -0.06
C GLU A 72 -11.87 -12.76 -1.56
N ASN A 73 -10.93 -13.56 -2.06
CA ASN A 73 -10.82 -13.94 -3.48
C ASN A 73 -10.76 -12.74 -4.44
N ILE A 74 -10.10 -11.66 -4.01
CA ILE A 74 -9.87 -10.45 -4.82
C ILE A 74 -8.63 -10.68 -5.70
N LYS A 75 -8.77 -10.53 -7.03
CA LYS A 75 -7.69 -10.80 -8.00
C LYS A 75 -6.87 -9.56 -8.33
N THR A 76 -7.54 -8.43 -8.46
CA THR A 76 -6.92 -7.17 -8.89
C THR A 76 -7.28 -6.04 -7.96
N VAL A 77 -6.38 -5.05 -7.81
CA VAL A 77 -6.61 -3.89 -6.97
C VAL A 77 -6.23 -2.58 -7.66
N ILE A 78 -6.91 -1.50 -7.30
CA ILE A 78 -6.45 -0.14 -7.58
C ILE A 78 -5.70 0.36 -6.35
N PHE A 79 -4.41 0.60 -6.52
CA PHE A 79 -3.53 1.07 -5.45
C PHE A 79 -3.57 2.59 -5.35
N VAL A 80 -4.08 3.11 -4.23
CA VAL A 80 -4.21 4.55 -3.98
C VAL A 80 -3.13 5.01 -3.01
N SER A 81 -2.28 5.93 -3.45
CA SER A 81 -1.24 6.51 -2.60
C SER A 81 -0.82 7.90 -3.05
N ASP A 82 0.09 8.54 -2.29
CA ASP A 82 0.73 9.79 -2.69
C ASP A 82 1.53 9.57 -4.00
N PRO A 83 1.48 10.50 -4.97
CA PRO A 83 2.20 10.38 -6.24
C PRO A 83 3.70 10.09 -6.09
N LEU A 84 4.37 10.73 -5.12
CA LEU A 84 5.80 10.55 -4.89
C LEU A 84 6.14 9.17 -4.30
N HIS A 85 5.20 8.55 -3.59
CA HIS A 85 5.34 7.22 -3.00
C HIS A 85 4.97 6.10 -3.98
N MET A 86 4.14 6.40 -4.98
CA MET A 86 3.49 5.41 -5.85
C MET A 86 4.49 4.45 -6.51
N LYS A 87 5.60 4.98 -7.03
CA LYS A 87 6.60 4.16 -7.75
C LYS A 87 7.17 3.03 -6.87
N ARG A 88 7.49 3.33 -5.60
CA ARG A 88 8.01 2.32 -4.66
C ARG A 88 6.93 1.34 -4.23
N ALA A 89 5.72 1.82 -3.97
CA ALA A 89 4.61 0.97 -3.59
C ALA A 89 4.24 -0.03 -4.70
N MET A 90 4.17 0.42 -5.95
CA MET A 90 3.92 -0.46 -7.10
C MET A 90 5.03 -1.48 -7.32
N LEU A 91 6.30 -1.12 -7.11
CA LEU A 91 7.42 -2.06 -7.17
C LEU A 91 7.26 -3.20 -6.15
N ILE A 92 6.87 -2.85 -4.91
CA ILE A 92 6.64 -3.82 -3.82
C ILE A 92 5.43 -4.71 -4.14
N ALA A 93 4.32 -4.12 -4.62
CA ALA A 93 3.13 -4.86 -4.99
C ALA A 93 3.40 -5.87 -6.12
N THR A 94 4.13 -5.46 -7.15
CA THR A 94 4.54 -6.35 -8.26
C THR A 94 5.44 -7.48 -7.75
N ALA A 95 6.42 -7.18 -6.89
CA ALA A 95 7.30 -8.19 -6.29
C ALA A 95 6.53 -9.18 -5.38
N ALA A 96 5.44 -8.73 -4.74
CA ALA A 96 4.53 -9.58 -3.99
C ALA A 96 3.57 -10.40 -4.87
N GLY A 97 3.60 -10.23 -6.20
CA GLY A 97 2.72 -10.93 -7.12
C GLY A 97 1.28 -10.42 -7.13
N ILE A 98 1.06 -9.16 -6.73
CA ILE A 98 -0.26 -8.52 -6.75
C ILE A 98 -0.47 -7.86 -8.12
N GLU A 99 -1.57 -8.18 -8.78
CA GLU A 99 -2.02 -7.45 -9.96
C GLU A 99 -2.65 -6.12 -9.52
N ALA A 100 -1.87 -5.04 -9.62
CA ALA A 100 -2.25 -3.72 -9.13
C ALA A 100 -2.19 -2.65 -10.21
N TYR A 101 -3.19 -1.78 -10.21
CA TYR A 101 -3.26 -0.58 -11.06
C TYR A 101 -3.04 0.67 -10.19
N SER A 102 -2.19 1.58 -10.62
CA SER A 102 -1.89 2.78 -9.84
C SER A 102 -2.93 3.88 -10.03
N SER A 103 -3.41 4.46 -8.92
CA SER A 103 -4.28 5.65 -8.94
C SER A 103 -3.76 6.67 -7.90
N PRO A 104 -2.84 7.55 -8.30
CA PRO A 104 -2.29 8.55 -7.39
C PRO A 104 -3.36 9.50 -6.88
N THR A 105 -3.34 9.80 -5.57
CA THR A 105 -4.28 10.79 -5.01
C THR A 105 -3.98 12.18 -5.57
N PRO A 106 -5.01 12.96 -5.97
CA PRO A 106 -4.82 14.32 -6.45
C PRO A 106 -4.37 15.29 -5.34
N THR A 107 -4.62 14.92 -4.08
CA THR A 107 -4.24 15.72 -2.91
C THR A 107 -3.05 15.10 -2.20
N SER A 108 -1.89 15.76 -2.26
CA SER A 108 -0.70 15.36 -1.51
C SER A 108 -0.58 16.12 -0.21
N ARG A 109 -0.12 15.44 0.84
CA ARG A 109 0.29 16.08 2.12
C ARG A 109 1.50 17.02 1.93
N TYR A 110 2.31 16.78 0.91
CA TYR A 110 3.53 17.54 0.63
C TYR A 110 3.21 18.69 -0.31
N VAL A 111 2.87 19.86 0.26
CA VAL A 111 2.44 21.04 -0.53
C VAL A 111 3.64 21.88 -0.94
N SER A 112 4.58 22.16 -0.01
CA SER A 112 5.75 23.00 -0.31
C SER A 112 6.80 22.27 -1.13
N LEU A 113 7.54 23.03 -1.96
CA LEU A 113 8.64 22.48 -2.78
C LEU A 113 9.71 21.79 -1.91
N LYS A 114 10.04 22.38 -0.76
CA LYS A 114 10.99 21.82 0.20
C LYS A 114 10.52 20.47 0.75
N SER A 115 9.24 20.35 1.15
CA SER A 115 8.68 19.10 1.65
C SER A 115 8.62 18.02 0.56
N LYS A 116 8.27 18.40 -0.68
CA LYS A 116 8.28 17.49 -1.84
C LYS A 116 9.67 16.94 -2.12
N LEU A 117 10.70 17.80 -2.15
CA LEU A 117 12.09 17.39 -2.41
C LEU A 117 12.63 16.50 -1.30
N THR A 118 12.35 16.82 -0.02
CA THR A 118 12.78 15.99 1.12
C THR A 118 12.14 14.63 1.07
N PHE A 119 10.84 14.55 0.79
CA PHE A 119 10.13 13.28 0.68
C PHE A 119 10.59 12.48 -0.55
N LEU A 120 10.79 13.12 -1.69
CA LEU A 120 11.30 12.48 -2.90
C LEU A 120 12.67 11.86 -2.68
N LYS A 121 13.60 12.57 -2.04
CA LYS A 121 14.93 12.02 -1.69
C LYS A 121 14.80 10.75 -0.83
N LYS A 122 13.94 10.77 0.19
CA LYS A 122 13.65 9.60 1.02
C LYS A 122 13.11 8.44 0.19
N GLU A 123 12.12 8.69 -0.67
CA GLU A 123 11.53 7.64 -1.52
C GLU A 123 12.54 7.07 -2.54
N MET A 124 13.43 7.90 -3.11
CA MET A 124 14.50 7.45 -3.99
C MET A 124 15.46 6.50 -3.28
N ILE A 125 15.90 6.85 -2.07
CA ILE A 125 16.79 5.98 -1.26
C ILE A 125 16.11 4.66 -0.95
N LEU A 126 14.87 4.70 -0.46
CA LEU A 126 14.10 3.49 -0.10
C LEU A 126 13.79 2.62 -1.33
N TYR A 127 13.48 3.23 -2.48
CA TYR A 127 13.27 2.53 -3.74
C TYR A 127 14.53 1.80 -4.20
N THR A 128 15.68 2.49 -4.16
CA THR A 128 16.97 1.92 -4.57
C THR A 128 17.40 0.79 -3.62
N ALA A 129 17.28 1.01 -2.31
CA ALA A 129 17.58 0.00 -1.31
C ALA A 129 16.72 -1.25 -1.50
N TYR A 130 15.41 -1.08 -1.67
CA TYR A 130 14.50 -2.21 -1.91
C TYR A 130 14.88 -2.98 -3.19
N LYS A 131 15.19 -2.28 -4.28
CA LYS A 131 15.59 -2.90 -5.56
C LYS A 131 16.89 -3.67 -5.48
N ILE A 132 17.86 -3.19 -4.70
CA ILE A 132 19.12 -3.90 -4.46
C ILE A 132 18.88 -5.14 -3.59
N LEU A 133 18.18 -4.99 -2.47
CA LEU A 133 17.92 -6.09 -1.54
C LEU A 133 17.14 -7.24 -2.19
N THR A 134 16.14 -6.93 -2.99
CA THR A 134 15.36 -7.95 -3.69
C THR A 134 16.18 -8.69 -4.76
N ARG A 135 17.12 -8.01 -5.44
CA ARG A 135 18.05 -8.68 -6.35
C ARG A 135 19.02 -9.60 -5.62
N VAL A 136 19.63 -9.14 -4.53
CA VAL A 136 20.56 -9.94 -3.72
C VAL A 136 19.86 -11.18 -3.15
N SER A 137 18.63 -11.05 -2.64
CA SER A 137 17.83 -12.17 -2.14
C SER A 137 17.52 -13.20 -3.25
N PHE A 138 17.22 -12.73 -4.46
CA PHE A 138 16.98 -13.60 -5.61
C PHE A 138 18.25 -14.39 -6.01
N TYR A 139 19.43 -13.76 -6.01
CA TYR A 139 20.70 -14.45 -6.25
C TYR A 139 21.00 -15.51 -5.19
N HIS A 140 20.78 -15.22 -3.91
CA HIS A 140 20.98 -16.20 -2.82
C HIS A 140 20.05 -17.41 -2.98
N SER A 141 18.79 -17.20 -3.32
CA SER A 141 17.84 -18.29 -3.55
C SER A 141 18.18 -19.16 -4.76
N CYS A 142 18.71 -18.57 -5.83
CA CYS A 142 19.19 -19.33 -7.01
C CYS A 142 20.45 -20.15 -6.70
N TYR A 143 21.37 -19.63 -5.88
CA TYR A 143 22.58 -20.38 -5.52
C TYR A 143 22.31 -21.55 -4.54
N THR A 144 21.34 -21.40 -3.64
CA THR A 144 20.96 -22.51 -2.73
C THR A 144 20.26 -23.66 -3.46
N LEU A 145 19.57 -23.39 -4.58
CA LEU A 145 18.95 -24.44 -5.41
C LEU A 145 19.95 -25.15 -6.32
N SER A 146 21.10 -24.55 -6.65
CA SER A 146 22.13 -25.17 -7.49
C SER A 146 23.09 -26.14 -6.76
N TYR A 147 22.98 -26.25 -5.44
CA TYR A 147 23.74 -27.22 -4.63
C TYR A 147 22.94 -28.49 -4.23
N LEU A 148 21.71 -28.64 -4.74
CA LEU A 148 20.86 -29.80 -4.45
C LEU A 148 20.66 -30.77 -5.64
N TYR A 149 21.62 -30.71 -6.65
CA TYR A 149 21.71 -31.70 -7.72
C TYR A 149 23.12 -32.26 -7.82
#